data_8ce7b6d598ff5491e2270ff1bc8bdedc
#
_entry.id   8ce7b6d598ff5491e2270ff1bc8bdedc
#
_cell.length_a   1.000
_cell.length_b   1.000
_cell.length_c   1.000
_cell.angle_alpha   90.00
_cell.angle_beta   90.00
_cell.angle_gamma   90.00
#
_symmetry.space_group_name_H-M   'P 1'
#
loop_
_entity.id
_entity.type
_entity.pdbx_description
1 polymer ?
#
loop_
_entity_poly.entity_id
_entity_poly.type
_entity_poly.pdbx_seq_one_letter_code
_entity_poly.pdbx_strand_id
1 'polypeptide(L)'
;MSAPEGVLIVDKPTGWTSHDVVARVRRLAGTRRVGHAGTLDPMATGVLVLGIGRGTKLLTFLVGCDKGYAATIRLGAATVTDDAEGEVVSATSAAHLTREAIEAAIAPFRGAISQVPSAVSAIKVDGRRAYARVRAGEDVQLAARAVTVSRFDVLDVRPGTTVDVDIEVDVSSGTFVRAVARDLGTALGVGGHLVALRRTRVGCFTIGEAHDLEALSARSGEGGTGAHGIPLLSLAAAGRRALPVRDLSEAEARALGFGQPVASSGPAEEAVAAFTPDGHLLAVLDQTKPRARTRVVFPIEDS
;
A
#
# COMPACT_ATOMS: atom_id res chain seq x y z
N MET A 1 12.75 -27.06 -12.24
CA MET A 1 12.96 -25.59 -12.10
C MET A 1 12.18 -25.16 -10.88
N SER A 2 12.82 -24.44 -9.94
CA SER A 2 12.17 -23.92 -8.75
C SER A 2 11.12 -22.87 -9.15
N ALA A 3 10.02 -22.79 -8.37
CA ALA A 3 9.00 -21.77 -8.59
C ALA A 3 9.59 -20.36 -8.40
N PRO A 4 9.15 -19.35 -9.18
CA PRO A 4 9.68 -18.00 -9.05
C PRO A 4 9.38 -17.42 -7.67
N GLU A 5 10.33 -16.66 -7.13
CA GLU A 5 10.17 -16.01 -5.85
C GLU A 5 10.82 -14.62 -5.81
N GLY A 6 10.22 -13.71 -5.09
CA GLY A 6 10.69 -12.34 -4.96
C GLY A 6 9.56 -11.35 -4.77
N VAL A 7 9.88 -10.09 -5.04
CA VAL A 7 8.92 -8.97 -4.99
C VAL A 7 8.79 -8.37 -6.39
N LEU A 8 7.54 -8.13 -6.79
CA LEU A 8 7.18 -7.46 -8.04
C LEU A 8 6.45 -6.16 -7.74
N ILE A 9 6.86 -5.08 -8.36
CA ILE A 9 6.17 -3.79 -8.28
C ILE A 9 5.37 -3.62 -9.57
N VAL A 10 4.05 -3.49 -9.44
CA VAL A 10 3.13 -3.34 -10.58
C VAL A 10 2.47 -1.97 -10.55
N ASP A 11 2.40 -1.31 -11.69
CA ASP A 11 1.50 -0.18 -11.89
C ASP A 11 0.10 -0.72 -12.16
N LYS A 12 -0.75 -0.68 -11.13
CA LYS A 12 -2.13 -1.17 -11.24
C LYS A 12 -2.94 -0.25 -12.15
N PRO A 13 -3.53 -0.74 -13.24
CA PRO A 13 -4.40 0.07 -14.07
C PRO A 13 -5.73 0.37 -13.37
N THR A 14 -6.43 1.39 -13.85
CA THR A 14 -7.80 1.70 -13.41
C THR A 14 -8.78 0.57 -13.75
N GLY A 15 -9.87 0.46 -12.98
CA GLY A 15 -10.92 -0.53 -13.18
C GLY A 15 -10.60 -1.95 -12.67
N TRP A 16 -9.36 -2.23 -12.32
CA TRP A 16 -8.94 -3.51 -11.76
C TRP A 16 -8.94 -3.48 -10.23
N THR A 17 -9.41 -4.56 -9.60
CA THR A 17 -9.16 -4.76 -8.16
C THR A 17 -7.73 -5.24 -7.93
N SER A 18 -7.20 -5.04 -6.71
CA SER A 18 -5.90 -5.61 -6.34
C SER A 18 -5.89 -7.14 -6.44
N HIS A 19 -7.04 -7.81 -6.27
CA HIS A 19 -7.18 -9.25 -6.43
C HIS A 19 -7.12 -9.69 -7.89
N ASP A 20 -7.63 -8.91 -8.83
CA ASP A 20 -7.52 -9.20 -10.28
C ASP A 20 -6.07 -9.15 -10.72
N VAL A 21 -5.30 -8.17 -10.24
CA VAL A 21 -3.84 -8.09 -10.48
C VAL A 21 -3.13 -9.31 -9.91
N VAL A 22 -3.45 -9.71 -8.66
CA VAL A 22 -2.90 -10.94 -8.05
C VAL A 22 -3.25 -12.16 -8.88
N ALA A 23 -4.50 -12.28 -9.36
CA ALA A 23 -4.94 -13.41 -10.19
C ALA A 23 -4.20 -13.44 -11.54
N ARG A 24 -3.96 -12.28 -12.14
CA ARG A 24 -3.18 -12.17 -13.38
C ARG A 24 -1.73 -12.59 -13.15
N VAL A 25 -1.08 -12.07 -12.11
CA VAL A 25 0.32 -12.40 -11.79
C VAL A 25 0.48 -13.87 -11.38
N ARG A 26 -0.50 -14.50 -10.72
CA ARG A 26 -0.50 -15.94 -10.47
C ARG A 26 -0.39 -16.75 -11.75
N ARG A 27 -1.12 -16.36 -12.81
CA ARG A 27 -1.05 -17.03 -14.12
C ARG A 27 0.32 -16.82 -14.76
N LEU A 28 0.82 -15.57 -14.76
CA LEU A 28 2.13 -15.23 -15.35
C LEU A 28 3.29 -15.94 -14.63
N ALA A 29 3.22 -16.03 -13.29
CA ALA A 29 4.25 -16.64 -12.46
C ALA A 29 4.13 -18.19 -12.36
N GLY A 30 3.05 -18.79 -12.87
CA GLY A 30 2.80 -20.23 -12.75
C GLY A 30 2.68 -20.72 -11.30
N THR A 31 2.29 -19.86 -10.37
CA THR A 31 2.17 -20.21 -8.93
C THR A 31 0.96 -19.54 -8.27
N ARG A 32 0.34 -20.25 -7.31
CA ARG A 32 -0.74 -19.71 -6.48
C ARG A 32 -0.23 -18.83 -5.33
N ARG A 33 1.06 -18.91 -4.99
CA ARG A 33 1.68 -18.16 -3.87
C ARG A 33 2.00 -16.74 -4.31
N VAL A 34 0.97 -15.91 -4.48
CA VAL A 34 1.07 -14.47 -4.78
C VAL A 34 0.11 -13.72 -3.86
N GLY A 35 0.60 -12.66 -3.25
CA GLY A 35 -0.16 -11.73 -2.41
C GLY A 35 0.26 -10.28 -2.67
N HIS A 36 -0.38 -9.31 -2.00
CA HIS A 36 -0.05 -7.88 -2.13
C HIS A 36 0.09 -7.19 -0.77
N ALA A 37 0.86 -6.09 -0.73
CA ALA A 37 1.07 -5.24 0.44
C ALA A 37 0.19 -3.98 0.39
N GLY A 38 -1.09 -4.13 0.66
CA GLY A 38 -2.06 -3.02 0.74
C GLY A 38 -2.93 -2.88 -0.51
N THR A 39 -4.23 -2.92 -0.26
CA THR A 39 -5.27 -2.80 -1.29
C THR A 39 -5.24 -1.43 -1.96
N LEU A 40 -5.53 -1.39 -3.25
CA LEU A 40 -5.98 -0.23 -4.00
C LEU A 40 -7.41 -0.47 -4.46
N ASP A 41 -8.24 0.57 -4.36
CA ASP A 41 -9.63 0.57 -4.87
C ASP A 41 -9.64 0.41 -6.40
N PRO A 42 -10.74 -0.03 -7.04
CA PRO A 42 -10.79 -0.22 -8.49
C PRO A 42 -10.46 1.05 -9.27
N MET A 43 -10.99 2.20 -8.85
CA MET A 43 -10.73 3.49 -9.50
C MET A 43 -9.27 3.95 -9.35
N ALA A 44 -8.58 3.52 -8.30
CA ALA A 44 -7.21 3.93 -8.02
C ALA A 44 -6.20 3.21 -8.94
N THR A 45 -5.11 3.90 -9.27
CA THR A 45 -3.98 3.38 -10.05
C THR A 45 -2.68 3.40 -9.25
N GLY A 46 -1.59 2.89 -9.83
CA GLY A 46 -0.25 3.07 -9.30
C GLY A 46 0.31 1.88 -8.55
N VAL A 47 1.29 2.12 -7.72
CA VAL A 47 2.14 1.11 -7.08
C VAL A 47 1.34 0.06 -6.31
N LEU A 48 1.40 -1.18 -6.77
CA LEU A 48 0.95 -2.36 -6.04
C LEU A 48 2.13 -3.32 -5.87
N VAL A 49 2.61 -3.45 -4.64
CA VAL A 49 3.72 -4.34 -4.29
C VAL A 49 3.20 -5.75 -4.10
N LEU A 50 3.70 -6.69 -4.89
CA LEU A 50 3.34 -8.10 -4.86
C LEU A 50 4.50 -8.93 -4.35
N GLY A 51 4.21 -9.92 -3.51
CA GLY A 51 5.14 -10.97 -3.14
C GLY A 51 4.80 -12.26 -3.88
N ILE A 52 5.80 -12.91 -4.43
CA ILE A 52 5.69 -14.18 -5.17
C ILE A 52 6.50 -15.24 -4.44
N GLY A 53 5.97 -16.44 -4.31
CA GLY A 53 6.63 -17.52 -3.58
C GLY A 53 6.91 -17.15 -2.12
N ARG A 54 8.16 -17.28 -1.69
CA ARG A 54 8.62 -16.83 -0.35
C ARG A 54 8.53 -15.30 -0.16
N GLY A 55 8.50 -14.52 -1.25
CA GLY A 55 8.27 -13.06 -1.20
C GLY A 55 6.96 -12.67 -0.51
N THR A 56 5.95 -13.55 -0.48
CA THR A 56 4.71 -13.30 0.28
C THR A 56 4.94 -13.11 1.77
N LYS A 57 6.02 -13.68 2.34
CA LYS A 57 6.38 -13.52 3.75
C LYS A 57 6.89 -12.10 4.07
N LEU A 58 7.54 -11.41 3.10
CA LEU A 58 7.99 -10.03 3.26
C LEU A 58 6.83 -9.02 3.29
N LEU A 59 5.69 -9.35 2.67
CA LEU A 59 4.54 -8.43 2.60
C LEU A 59 4.03 -8.00 3.97
N THR A 60 4.15 -8.85 5.00
CA THR A 60 3.74 -8.52 6.36
C THR A 60 4.45 -7.28 6.90
N PHE A 61 5.71 -7.06 6.50
CA PHE A 61 6.52 -5.91 6.91
C PHE A 61 6.29 -4.69 6.01
N LEU A 62 5.78 -4.89 4.79
CA LEU A 62 5.51 -3.82 3.81
C LEU A 62 4.12 -3.20 3.96
N VAL A 63 3.15 -3.94 4.49
CA VAL A 63 1.78 -3.45 4.72
C VAL A 63 1.78 -2.22 5.63
N GLY A 64 2.63 -2.20 6.66
CA GLY A 64 2.76 -1.11 7.63
C GLY A 64 3.50 0.13 7.13
N CYS A 65 4.14 0.08 5.96
CA CYS A 65 4.90 1.21 5.42
C CYS A 65 4.01 2.39 5.07
N ASP A 66 4.58 3.59 5.12
CA ASP A 66 3.99 4.83 4.63
C ASP A 66 3.76 4.77 3.13
N LYS A 67 2.81 5.56 2.65
CA LYS A 67 2.40 5.60 1.25
C LYS A 67 2.32 7.02 0.74
N GLY A 68 2.75 7.23 -0.49
CA GLY A 68 2.58 8.47 -1.22
C GLY A 68 1.47 8.35 -2.27
N TYR A 69 0.70 9.41 -2.45
CA TYR A 69 -0.37 9.49 -3.44
C TYR A 69 -0.37 10.84 -4.15
N ALA A 70 -0.66 10.81 -5.45
CA ALA A 70 -1.18 11.93 -6.19
C ALA A 70 -2.69 11.73 -6.36
N ALA A 71 -3.48 12.75 -6.15
CA ALA A 71 -4.94 12.65 -6.20
C ALA A 71 -5.58 13.94 -6.69
N THR A 72 -6.81 13.83 -7.19
CA THR A 72 -7.67 14.97 -7.48
C THR A 72 -8.90 14.90 -6.57
N ILE A 73 -9.09 15.91 -5.75
CA ILE A 73 -10.28 16.09 -4.91
C ILE A 73 -11.24 17.01 -5.65
N ARG A 74 -12.48 16.60 -5.80
CA ARG A 74 -13.59 17.46 -6.24
C ARG A 74 -14.35 18.00 -5.04
N LEU A 75 -14.33 19.31 -4.89
CA LEU A 75 -15.12 20.07 -3.92
C LEU A 75 -16.42 20.54 -4.58
N GLY A 76 -17.52 20.58 -3.83
CA GLY A 76 -18.83 20.99 -4.34
C GLY A 76 -19.83 19.85 -4.49
N ALA A 77 -19.44 18.61 -4.22
CA ALA A 77 -20.34 17.47 -4.18
C ALA A 77 -19.81 16.39 -3.24
N ALA A 78 -20.69 15.72 -2.51
CA ALA A 78 -20.39 14.52 -1.74
C ALA A 78 -21.02 13.28 -2.40
N THR A 79 -20.35 12.12 -2.29
CA THR A 79 -20.83 10.84 -2.83
C THR A 79 -20.90 9.78 -1.73
N VAL A 80 -21.70 8.72 -1.95
CA VAL A 80 -21.88 7.61 -0.99
C VAL A 80 -20.56 6.90 -0.68
N THR A 81 -19.63 6.83 -1.65
CA THR A 81 -18.36 6.08 -1.55
C THR A 81 -17.16 6.96 -1.23
N ASP A 82 -17.35 8.28 -1.09
CA ASP A 82 -16.29 9.30 -0.98
C ASP A 82 -15.37 9.34 -2.23
N ASP A 83 -15.80 8.77 -3.37
CA ASP A 83 -15.12 8.77 -4.66
C ASP A 83 -16.10 8.89 -5.84
N ALA A 84 -15.60 8.97 -7.07
CA ALA A 84 -16.39 9.18 -8.28
C ALA A 84 -17.24 7.95 -8.71
N GLU A 85 -17.07 6.78 -8.08
CA GLU A 85 -17.87 5.58 -8.37
C GLU A 85 -19.22 5.60 -7.62
N GLY A 86 -19.35 6.48 -6.59
CA GLY A 86 -20.56 6.60 -5.77
C GLY A 86 -21.58 7.58 -6.33
N GLU A 87 -22.87 7.33 -6.03
CA GLU A 87 -23.93 8.28 -6.30
C GLU A 87 -23.74 9.58 -5.50
N VAL A 88 -24.06 10.73 -6.12
CA VAL A 88 -24.01 12.04 -5.47
C VAL A 88 -25.14 12.13 -4.45
N VAL A 89 -24.81 12.41 -3.20
CA VAL A 89 -25.75 12.59 -2.08
C VAL A 89 -26.04 14.04 -1.75
N SER A 90 -25.11 14.95 -2.07
CA SER A 90 -25.32 16.38 -1.94
C SER A 90 -24.46 17.15 -2.93
N ALA A 91 -24.94 18.33 -3.36
CA ALA A 91 -24.20 19.23 -4.21
C ALA A 91 -24.40 20.68 -3.70
N THR A 92 -23.29 21.40 -3.54
CA THR A 92 -23.26 22.80 -3.08
C THR A 92 -22.19 23.53 -3.88
N SER A 93 -22.53 24.69 -4.45
CA SER A 93 -21.56 25.44 -5.27
C SER A 93 -20.28 25.75 -4.49
N ALA A 94 -19.15 25.36 -5.05
CA ALA A 94 -17.80 25.66 -4.54
C ALA A 94 -17.15 26.87 -5.23
N ALA A 95 -17.87 27.59 -6.09
CA ALA A 95 -17.34 28.67 -6.92
C ALA A 95 -16.73 29.84 -6.11
N HIS A 96 -17.05 29.94 -4.83
CA HIS A 96 -16.52 30.96 -3.92
C HIS A 96 -15.19 30.56 -3.28
N LEU A 97 -14.76 29.31 -3.44
CA LEU A 97 -13.52 28.83 -2.82
C LEU A 97 -12.30 29.38 -3.57
N THR A 98 -11.36 29.94 -2.80
CA THR A 98 -10.05 30.37 -3.29
C THR A 98 -9.00 29.35 -2.90
N ARG A 99 -7.84 29.38 -3.56
CA ARG A 99 -6.68 28.54 -3.21
C ARG A 99 -6.30 28.72 -1.74
N GLU A 100 -6.27 29.96 -1.26
CA GLU A 100 -5.90 30.30 0.12
C GLU A 100 -6.88 29.70 1.13
N ALA A 101 -8.19 29.73 0.83
CA ALA A 101 -9.21 29.14 1.68
C ALA A 101 -9.05 27.62 1.76
N ILE A 102 -8.75 26.96 0.62
CA ILE A 102 -8.51 25.52 0.56
C ILE A 102 -7.23 25.17 1.33
N GLU A 103 -6.13 25.87 1.15
CA GLU A 103 -4.87 25.63 1.87
C GLU A 103 -5.02 25.85 3.38
N ALA A 104 -5.78 26.86 3.80
CA ALA A 104 -6.11 27.08 5.22
C ALA A 104 -6.93 25.91 5.80
N ALA A 105 -7.91 25.40 5.04
CA ALA A 105 -8.71 24.25 5.45
C ALA A 105 -7.91 22.92 5.50
N ILE A 106 -6.85 22.78 4.70
CA ILE A 106 -5.95 21.62 4.68
C ILE A 106 -5.02 21.62 5.90
N ALA A 107 -4.66 22.76 6.44
CA ALA A 107 -3.67 22.87 7.52
C ALA A 107 -3.94 21.91 8.73
N PRO A 108 -5.20 21.75 9.23
CA PRO A 108 -5.51 20.81 10.32
C PRO A 108 -5.37 19.33 9.93
N PHE A 109 -5.30 19.00 8.65
CA PHE A 109 -5.13 17.61 8.18
C PHE A 109 -3.66 17.17 8.14
N ARG A 110 -2.71 18.07 8.38
CA ARG A 110 -1.28 17.72 8.46
C ARG A 110 -0.93 17.24 9.86
N GLY A 111 -0.02 16.26 9.94
CA GLY A 111 0.41 15.64 11.20
C GLY A 111 -0.49 14.51 11.65
N ALA A 112 -0.56 14.27 12.96
CA ALA A 112 -1.39 13.22 13.55
C ALA A 112 -2.86 13.67 13.59
N ILE A 113 -3.73 12.88 12.95
CA ILE A 113 -5.17 13.15 12.89
C ILE A 113 -5.97 11.93 13.31
N SER A 114 -7.21 12.18 13.73
CA SER A 114 -8.21 11.13 14.00
C SER A 114 -9.15 11.05 12.80
N GLN A 115 -9.14 9.94 12.07
CA GLN A 115 -9.90 9.76 10.85
C GLN A 115 -10.94 8.65 10.99
N VAL A 116 -12.19 8.94 10.61
CA VAL A 116 -13.22 7.92 10.37
C VAL A 116 -13.06 7.40 8.95
N PRO A 117 -12.77 6.11 8.74
CA PRO A 117 -12.61 5.54 7.40
C PRO A 117 -13.88 5.69 6.54
N SER A 118 -13.72 5.63 5.22
CA SER A 118 -14.87 5.57 4.31
C SER A 118 -15.71 4.32 4.58
N ALA A 119 -17.04 4.47 4.64
CA ALA A 119 -17.98 3.40 4.96
C ALA A 119 -17.88 2.24 3.94
N VAL A 120 -17.67 2.56 2.66
CA VAL A 120 -17.42 1.57 1.60
C VAL A 120 -15.94 1.21 1.57
N SER A 121 -15.53 0.31 2.46
CA SER A 121 -14.12 -0.12 2.59
C SER A 121 -13.97 -1.62 2.85
N ALA A 122 -12.75 -2.13 2.70
CA ALA A 122 -12.42 -3.52 3.00
C ALA A 122 -12.28 -3.82 4.51
N ILE A 123 -12.54 -2.85 5.39
CA ILE A 123 -12.51 -3.02 6.85
C ILE A 123 -13.56 -4.05 7.24
N LYS A 124 -13.18 -4.94 8.16
CA LYS A 124 -14.12 -5.90 8.75
C LYS A 124 -14.76 -5.30 9.99
N VAL A 125 -16.11 -5.33 10.03
CA VAL A 125 -16.91 -5.02 11.21
C VAL A 125 -17.72 -6.28 11.51
N ASP A 126 -17.56 -6.83 12.71
CA ASP A 126 -18.20 -8.08 13.15
C ASP A 126 -17.98 -9.25 12.16
N GLY A 127 -16.75 -9.37 11.64
CA GLY A 127 -16.35 -10.44 10.73
C GLY A 127 -16.78 -10.26 9.26
N ARG A 128 -17.65 -9.30 8.94
CA ARG A 128 -18.09 -8.96 7.56
C ARG A 128 -17.41 -7.67 7.09
N ARG A 129 -17.09 -7.60 5.80
CA ARG A 129 -16.48 -6.39 5.22
C ARG A 129 -17.50 -5.24 5.18
N ALA A 130 -17.08 -4.01 5.52
CA ALA A 130 -17.94 -2.83 5.59
C ALA A 130 -18.69 -2.59 4.26
N TYR A 131 -18.01 -2.71 3.11
CA TYR A 131 -18.65 -2.54 1.80
C TYR A 131 -19.83 -3.51 1.56
N ALA A 132 -19.76 -4.75 2.08
CA ALA A 132 -20.82 -5.74 1.92
C ALA A 132 -22.05 -5.41 2.78
N ARG A 133 -21.83 -4.77 3.93
CA ARG A 133 -22.92 -4.30 4.82
C ARG A 133 -23.61 -3.06 4.22
N VAL A 134 -22.84 -2.09 3.74
CA VAL A 134 -23.40 -0.89 3.07
C VAL A 134 -24.23 -1.28 1.85
N ARG A 135 -23.77 -2.23 1.01
CA ARG A 135 -24.58 -2.76 -0.12
C ARG A 135 -25.85 -3.48 0.31
N ALA A 136 -25.89 -4.01 1.52
CA ALA A 136 -27.09 -4.60 2.10
C ALA A 136 -28.03 -3.55 2.75
N GLY A 137 -27.72 -2.25 2.63
CA GLY A 137 -28.50 -1.15 3.21
C GLY A 137 -28.27 -0.96 4.73
N GLU A 138 -27.24 -1.59 5.30
CA GLU A 138 -26.91 -1.43 6.72
C GLU A 138 -26.15 -0.12 6.94
N ASP A 139 -26.52 0.65 7.96
CA ASP A 139 -25.70 1.78 8.44
C ASP A 139 -24.47 1.23 9.17
N VAL A 140 -23.27 1.55 8.66
CA VAL A 140 -22.01 1.04 9.19
C VAL A 140 -21.27 2.18 9.85
N GLN A 141 -21.30 2.25 11.17
CA GLN A 141 -20.50 3.18 11.93
C GLN A 141 -19.09 2.59 12.14
N LEU A 142 -18.08 3.28 11.62
CA LEU A 142 -16.68 2.92 11.79
C LEU A 142 -16.05 3.77 12.89
N ALA A 143 -15.27 3.12 13.77
CA ALA A 143 -14.51 3.85 14.78
C ALA A 143 -13.41 4.69 14.13
N ALA A 144 -13.24 5.90 14.65
CA ALA A 144 -12.11 6.75 14.28
C ALA A 144 -10.79 6.08 14.68
N ARG A 145 -9.75 6.31 13.88
CA ARG A 145 -8.40 5.77 14.12
C ARG A 145 -7.35 6.85 13.94
N ALA A 146 -6.29 6.76 14.72
CA ALA A 146 -5.15 7.65 14.58
C ALA A 146 -4.39 7.29 13.31
N VAL A 147 -4.12 8.29 12.48
CA VAL A 147 -3.28 8.22 11.27
C VAL A 147 -2.41 9.48 11.19
N THR A 148 -1.36 9.43 10.38
CA THR A 148 -0.48 10.59 10.18
C THR A 148 -0.46 10.96 8.71
N VAL A 149 -0.66 12.24 8.43
CA VAL A 149 -0.43 12.87 7.13
C VAL A 149 0.84 13.70 7.24
N SER A 150 1.97 13.14 6.80
CA SER A 150 3.28 13.77 6.93
C SER A 150 3.51 14.86 5.88
N ARG A 151 2.81 14.77 4.75
CA ARG A 151 2.83 15.78 3.67
C ARG A 151 1.44 15.91 3.08
N PHE A 152 1.02 17.15 2.79
CA PHE A 152 -0.21 17.45 2.07
C PHE A 152 0.00 18.74 1.29
N ASP A 153 0.26 18.65 -0.01
CA ASP A 153 0.55 19.75 -0.89
C ASP A 153 -0.55 19.93 -1.91
N VAL A 154 -0.96 21.17 -2.15
CA VAL A 154 -1.86 21.57 -3.23
C VAL A 154 -1.03 21.93 -4.45
N LEU A 155 -1.16 21.16 -5.53
CA LEU A 155 -0.44 21.38 -6.78
C LEU A 155 -1.18 22.38 -7.66
N ASP A 156 -2.46 22.10 -7.91
CA ASP A 156 -3.30 22.94 -8.79
C ASP A 156 -4.72 23.05 -8.24
N VAL A 157 -5.39 24.15 -8.57
CA VAL A 157 -6.80 24.42 -8.24
C VAL A 157 -7.51 24.89 -9.49
N ARG A 158 -8.44 24.11 -9.97
CA ARG A 158 -9.26 24.42 -11.15
C ARG A 158 -10.64 24.92 -10.69
N PRO A 159 -10.89 26.24 -10.81
CA PRO A 159 -12.16 26.83 -10.38
C PRO A 159 -13.32 26.44 -11.27
N GLY A 160 -14.54 26.45 -10.70
CA GLY A 160 -15.78 26.13 -11.39
C GLY A 160 -16.95 26.13 -10.40
N THR A 161 -18.14 25.67 -10.81
CA THR A 161 -19.24 25.41 -9.89
C THR A 161 -18.83 24.31 -8.90
N THR A 162 -18.13 23.29 -9.36
CA THR A 162 -17.26 22.42 -8.55
C THR A 162 -15.81 22.85 -8.73
N VAL A 163 -14.97 22.65 -7.73
CA VAL A 163 -13.54 22.97 -7.76
C VAL A 163 -12.75 21.69 -7.68
N ASP A 164 -11.90 21.44 -8.68
CA ASP A 164 -10.98 20.31 -8.67
C ASP A 164 -9.63 20.75 -8.13
N VAL A 165 -9.13 20.01 -7.13
CA VAL A 165 -7.87 20.29 -6.44
C VAL A 165 -6.93 19.12 -6.63
N ASP A 166 -5.82 19.32 -7.34
CA ASP A 166 -4.77 18.33 -7.46
C ASP A 166 -3.83 18.44 -6.26
N ILE A 167 -3.56 17.28 -5.66
CA ILE A 167 -2.79 17.19 -4.43
C ILE A 167 -1.73 16.10 -4.50
N GLU A 168 -0.68 16.26 -3.70
CA GLU A 168 0.20 15.18 -3.27
C GLU A 168 0.14 15.00 -1.77
N VAL A 169 0.02 13.74 -1.33
CA VAL A 169 -0.01 13.40 0.10
C VAL A 169 0.91 12.23 0.42
N ASP A 170 1.62 12.33 1.55
CA ASP A 170 2.32 11.21 2.18
C ASP A 170 1.63 10.88 3.50
N VAL A 171 1.27 9.61 3.67
CA VAL A 171 0.42 9.17 4.77
C VAL A 171 0.91 7.88 5.40
N SER A 172 0.66 7.73 6.70
CA SER A 172 0.88 6.45 7.38
C SER A 172 -0.04 5.35 6.87
N SER A 173 0.35 4.10 7.12
CA SER A 173 -0.51 2.96 6.83
C SER A 173 -1.87 3.09 7.52
N GLY A 174 -2.92 2.66 6.83
CA GLY A 174 -4.29 2.71 7.35
C GLY A 174 -5.04 4.01 7.07
N THR A 175 -4.40 5.03 6.48
CA THR A 175 -5.06 6.26 6.04
C THR A 175 -5.91 6.00 4.80
N PHE A 176 -7.12 6.57 4.79
CA PHE A 176 -8.04 6.56 3.66
C PHE A 176 -8.04 7.93 2.97
N VAL A 177 -7.44 8.03 1.78
CA VAL A 177 -7.38 9.31 1.05
C VAL A 177 -8.77 9.78 0.64
N ARG A 178 -9.72 8.84 0.40
CA ARG A 178 -11.14 9.15 0.18
C ARG A 178 -11.76 9.90 1.36
N ALA A 179 -11.49 9.43 2.58
CA ALA A 179 -11.98 10.11 3.77
C ALA A 179 -11.33 11.49 3.96
N VAL A 180 -10.07 11.69 3.55
CA VAL A 180 -9.44 13.03 3.54
C VAL A 180 -10.22 13.97 2.62
N ALA A 181 -10.61 13.52 1.43
CA ALA A 181 -11.39 14.33 0.48
C ALA A 181 -12.78 14.69 1.04
N ARG A 182 -13.49 13.71 1.62
CA ARG A 182 -14.77 13.92 2.30
C ARG A 182 -14.65 14.95 3.43
N ASP A 183 -13.68 14.74 4.32
CA ASP A 183 -13.52 15.55 5.52
C ASP A 183 -13.11 16.99 5.17
N LEU A 184 -12.25 17.18 4.13
CA LEU A 184 -11.92 18.49 3.60
C LEU A 184 -13.14 19.20 3.02
N GLY A 185 -13.96 18.52 2.21
CA GLY A 185 -15.20 19.05 1.67
C GLY A 185 -16.21 19.42 2.76
N THR A 186 -16.24 18.63 3.84
CA THR A 186 -17.07 18.93 5.02
C THR A 186 -16.57 20.17 5.76
N ALA A 187 -15.25 20.31 5.97
CA ALA A 187 -14.66 21.46 6.63
C ALA A 187 -14.91 22.77 5.84
N LEU A 188 -14.97 22.68 4.51
CA LEU A 188 -15.28 23.81 3.62
C LEU A 188 -16.80 24.05 3.45
N GLY A 189 -17.66 23.15 3.98
CA GLY A 189 -19.12 23.29 3.91
C GLY A 189 -19.74 23.03 2.54
N VAL A 190 -18.98 22.46 1.58
CA VAL A 190 -19.44 22.25 0.20
C VAL A 190 -19.54 20.76 -0.20
N GLY A 191 -19.04 19.86 0.64
CA GLY A 191 -18.85 18.44 0.31
C GLY A 191 -17.65 18.22 -0.58
N GLY A 192 -17.12 16.97 -0.57
CA GLY A 192 -15.93 16.60 -1.33
C GLY A 192 -15.81 15.10 -1.52
N HIS A 193 -15.20 14.70 -2.64
CA HIS A 193 -14.90 13.31 -2.96
C HIS A 193 -13.67 13.21 -3.86
N LEU A 194 -13.08 12.02 -3.98
CA LEU A 194 -11.99 11.77 -4.93
C LEU A 194 -12.52 11.53 -6.34
N VAL A 195 -11.91 12.17 -7.34
CA VAL A 195 -12.13 11.87 -8.77
C VAL A 195 -10.95 11.15 -9.41
N ALA A 196 -9.76 11.27 -8.84
CA ALA A 196 -8.59 10.50 -9.25
C ALA A 196 -7.73 10.15 -8.04
N LEU A 197 -7.12 8.95 -8.05
CA LEU A 197 -6.18 8.51 -7.03
C LEU A 197 -5.09 7.65 -7.66
N ARG A 198 -3.83 8.04 -7.50
CA ARG A 198 -2.67 7.29 -7.94
C ARG A 198 -1.68 7.09 -6.80
N ARG A 199 -1.42 5.86 -6.41
CA ARG A 199 -0.39 5.56 -5.42
C ARG A 199 0.99 5.64 -6.06
N THR A 200 1.79 6.62 -5.66
CA THR A 200 3.12 6.88 -6.21
C THR A 200 4.22 6.13 -5.48
N ARG A 201 3.98 5.72 -4.21
CA ARG A 201 4.97 5.09 -3.34
C ARG A 201 4.34 4.16 -2.29
N VAL A 202 5.04 3.07 -1.98
CA VAL A 202 4.81 2.20 -0.81
C VAL A 202 6.17 1.95 -0.15
N GLY A 203 6.42 2.54 1.03
CA GLY A 203 7.73 2.49 1.66
C GLY A 203 8.82 3.00 0.71
N CYS A 204 9.81 2.15 0.42
CA CYS A 204 10.91 2.46 -0.50
C CYS A 204 10.60 2.16 -1.99
N PHE A 205 9.43 1.60 -2.31
CA PHE A 205 9.06 1.21 -3.67
C PHE A 205 8.25 2.32 -4.34
N THR A 206 8.71 2.80 -5.50
CA THR A 206 8.14 3.96 -6.20
C THR A 206 7.52 3.59 -7.53
N ILE A 207 6.73 4.51 -8.09
CA ILE A 207 6.07 4.32 -9.40
C ILE A 207 7.06 4.23 -10.54
N GLY A 208 8.25 4.85 -10.42
CA GLY A 208 9.28 4.83 -11.46
C GLY A 208 9.89 3.44 -11.71
N GLU A 209 9.71 2.49 -10.78
CA GLU A 209 10.18 1.11 -10.90
C GLU A 209 9.04 0.09 -11.10
N ALA A 210 7.79 0.60 -11.17
CA ALA A 210 6.63 -0.26 -11.34
C ALA A 210 6.48 -0.70 -12.80
N HIS A 211 6.14 -1.96 -12.99
CA HIS A 211 5.93 -2.56 -14.30
C HIS A 211 4.47 -2.48 -14.70
N ASP A 212 4.22 -2.09 -15.95
CA ASP A 212 2.91 -2.16 -16.55
C ASP A 212 2.42 -3.61 -16.68
N LEU A 213 1.16 -3.86 -16.34
CA LEU A 213 0.60 -5.21 -16.29
C LEU A 213 0.41 -5.84 -17.68
N GLU A 214 0.14 -5.02 -18.70
CA GLU A 214 0.00 -5.48 -20.09
C GLU A 214 1.36 -5.81 -20.67
N ALA A 215 2.37 -4.97 -20.41
CA ALA A 215 3.76 -5.23 -20.80
C ALA A 215 4.32 -6.51 -20.16
N LEU A 216 3.99 -6.77 -18.88
CA LEU A 216 4.32 -8.05 -18.22
C LEU A 216 3.68 -9.24 -18.91
N SER A 217 2.43 -9.08 -19.34
CA SER A 217 1.69 -10.13 -20.05
C SER A 217 2.29 -10.45 -21.43
N ALA A 218 2.66 -9.41 -22.17
CA ALA A 218 3.28 -9.56 -23.49
C ALA A 218 4.66 -10.27 -23.43
N ARG A 219 5.46 -9.96 -22.38
CA ARG A 219 6.77 -10.63 -22.15
C ARG A 219 6.66 -12.11 -21.82
N SER A 220 5.57 -12.52 -21.18
CA SER A 220 5.38 -13.92 -20.77
C SER A 220 4.94 -14.83 -21.93
N GLY A 221 4.69 -14.29 -23.12
CA GLY A 221 4.25 -14.98 -24.33
C GLY A 221 2.81 -15.51 -24.23
N GLU A 222 2.07 -15.51 -25.32
CA GLU A 222 0.79 -16.21 -25.43
C GLU A 222 1.05 -17.73 -25.37
N GLY A 223 0.82 -18.34 -24.22
CA GLY A 223 0.93 -19.79 -24.00
C GLY A 223 2.09 -20.28 -23.13
N GLY A 224 2.97 -19.40 -22.67
CA GLY A 224 4.09 -19.80 -21.79
C GLY A 224 3.67 -19.89 -20.32
N THR A 225 3.45 -21.09 -19.83
CA THR A 225 3.40 -21.39 -18.37
C THR A 225 4.83 -21.42 -17.80
N GLY A 226 5.55 -20.28 -17.85
CA GLY A 226 6.93 -20.25 -17.40
C GLY A 226 7.33 -18.93 -16.80
N ALA A 227 7.91 -19.00 -15.61
CA ALA A 227 8.43 -17.86 -14.81
C ALA A 227 9.56 -17.05 -15.48
N HIS A 228 9.94 -17.39 -16.70
CA HIS A 228 10.97 -16.72 -17.48
C HIS A 228 10.42 -15.40 -18.04
N GLY A 229 10.85 -14.27 -17.46
CA GLY A 229 10.54 -12.92 -17.96
C GLY A 229 9.82 -11.99 -17.00
N ILE A 230 9.40 -12.45 -15.81
CA ILE A 230 8.86 -11.54 -14.79
C ILE A 230 10.05 -10.86 -14.07
N PRO A 231 10.15 -9.54 -14.09
CA PRO A 231 11.24 -8.79 -13.48
C PRO A 231 11.04 -8.74 -11.95
N LEU A 232 11.56 -9.75 -11.24
CA LEU A 232 11.46 -9.85 -9.80
C LEU A 232 12.67 -9.20 -9.13
N LEU A 233 12.42 -8.39 -8.10
CA LEU A 233 13.42 -8.10 -7.10
C LEU A 233 13.65 -9.37 -6.27
N SER A 234 14.91 -9.78 -6.10
CA SER A 234 15.24 -10.91 -5.21
C SER A 234 14.81 -10.60 -3.78
N LEU A 235 14.62 -11.66 -2.97
CA LEU A 235 14.29 -11.51 -1.55
C LEU A 235 15.36 -10.67 -0.82
N ALA A 236 16.64 -10.88 -1.17
CA ALA A 236 17.76 -10.14 -0.62
C ALA A 236 17.69 -8.64 -0.97
N ALA A 237 17.47 -8.32 -2.25
CA ALA A 237 17.35 -6.92 -2.70
C ALA A 237 16.14 -6.22 -2.07
N ALA A 238 14.99 -6.89 -2.02
CA ALA A 238 13.78 -6.35 -1.40
C ALA A 238 13.94 -6.15 0.11
N GLY A 239 14.55 -7.12 0.81
CA GLY A 239 14.80 -7.04 2.25
C GLY A 239 15.76 -5.90 2.62
N ARG A 240 16.89 -5.76 1.88
CA ARG A 240 17.88 -4.68 2.11
C ARG A 240 17.30 -3.29 1.89
N ARG A 241 16.32 -3.16 0.98
CA ARG A 241 15.67 -1.87 0.70
C ARG A 241 14.59 -1.52 1.72
N ALA A 242 13.85 -2.51 2.18
CA ALA A 242 12.62 -2.28 2.92
C ALA A 242 12.79 -2.28 4.44
N LEU A 243 13.86 -2.88 4.96
CA LEU A 243 14.06 -3.10 6.40
C LEU A 243 15.48 -2.68 6.82
N PRO A 244 15.68 -2.31 8.10
CA PRO A 244 16.99 -2.25 8.71
C PRO A 244 17.75 -3.57 8.48
N VAL A 245 19.05 -3.48 8.26
CA VAL A 245 19.89 -4.60 7.83
C VAL A 245 20.80 -5.06 8.95
N ARG A 246 20.96 -6.38 9.05
CA ARG A 246 21.97 -7.06 9.86
C ARG A 246 22.68 -8.10 9.02
N ASP A 247 23.98 -7.95 8.81
CA ASP A 247 24.81 -9.00 8.26
C ASP A 247 25.27 -9.91 9.39
N LEU A 248 25.04 -11.21 9.23
CA LEU A 248 25.32 -12.25 10.22
C LEU A 248 26.73 -12.81 10.02
N SER A 249 27.37 -13.21 11.11
CA SER A 249 28.52 -14.11 11.03
C SER A 249 28.05 -15.52 10.60
N GLU A 250 29.01 -16.35 10.14
CA GLU A 250 28.70 -17.77 9.82
C GLU A 250 28.11 -18.54 11.00
N ALA A 251 28.63 -18.26 12.22
CA ALA A 251 28.12 -18.89 13.45
C ALA A 251 26.66 -18.51 13.74
N GLU A 252 26.33 -17.22 13.59
CA GLU A 252 24.97 -16.74 13.79
C GLU A 252 24.01 -17.23 12.71
N ALA A 253 24.44 -17.25 11.45
CA ALA A 253 23.65 -17.77 10.35
C ALA A 253 23.33 -19.25 10.56
N ARG A 254 24.32 -20.05 10.99
CA ARG A 254 24.15 -21.46 11.32
C ARG A 254 23.19 -21.65 12.51
N ALA A 255 23.38 -20.88 13.59
CA ALA A 255 22.51 -20.94 14.77
C ALA A 255 21.04 -20.63 14.41
N LEU A 256 20.78 -19.56 13.66
CA LEU A 256 19.44 -19.20 13.18
C LEU A 256 18.86 -20.26 12.23
N GLY A 257 19.68 -20.88 11.39
CA GLY A 257 19.28 -22.00 10.51
C GLY A 257 18.75 -23.20 11.31
N PHE A 258 19.28 -23.45 12.49
CA PHE A 258 18.81 -24.47 13.44
C PHE A 258 17.74 -23.97 14.41
N GLY A 259 17.21 -22.75 14.21
CA GLY A 259 16.18 -22.15 15.07
C GLY A 259 16.72 -21.69 16.44
N GLN A 260 18.03 -21.60 16.62
CA GLN A 260 18.64 -21.11 17.86
C GLN A 260 18.64 -19.58 17.89
N PRO A 261 18.37 -18.96 19.05
CA PRO A 261 18.39 -17.52 19.17
C PRO A 261 19.85 -16.99 19.15
N VAL A 262 20.03 -15.81 18.56
CA VAL A 262 21.29 -15.06 18.59
C VAL A 262 21.16 -13.80 19.47
N ALA A 263 22.25 -13.25 19.95
CA ALA A 263 22.23 -11.98 20.66
C ALA A 263 21.76 -10.87 19.73
N SER A 264 20.96 -9.91 20.22
CA SER A 264 20.59 -8.72 19.46
C SER A 264 21.81 -7.84 19.27
N SER A 265 21.88 -7.17 18.11
CA SER A 265 22.94 -6.20 17.81
C SER A 265 22.37 -5.03 17.01
N GLY A 266 22.89 -3.83 17.27
CA GLY A 266 22.40 -2.60 16.65
C GLY A 266 21.14 -2.04 17.31
N PRO A 267 20.36 -1.20 16.60
CA PRO A 267 19.15 -0.59 17.12
C PRO A 267 18.08 -1.63 17.51
N ALA A 268 17.30 -1.32 18.56
CA ALA A 268 16.19 -2.15 19.01
C ALA A 268 14.99 -1.97 18.06
N GLU A 269 14.90 -2.82 17.03
CA GLU A 269 13.88 -2.78 15.98
C GLU A 269 13.08 -4.06 15.97
N GLU A 270 11.76 -3.93 15.70
CA GLU A 270 10.84 -5.07 15.61
C GLU A 270 11.01 -5.92 14.34
N ALA A 271 11.63 -5.35 13.31
CA ALA A 271 11.83 -6.04 12.03
C ALA A 271 13.19 -5.66 11.42
N VAL A 272 14.16 -6.55 11.54
CA VAL A 272 15.51 -6.41 10.97
C VAL A 272 15.76 -7.55 10.00
N ALA A 273 16.07 -7.23 8.75
CA ALA A 273 16.45 -8.21 7.73
C ALA A 273 17.86 -8.73 8.01
N ALA A 274 17.97 -10.01 8.28
CA ALA A 274 19.25 -10.68 8.61
C ALA A 274 19.75 -11.48 7.40
N PHE A 275 21.00 -11.20 7.03
CA PHE A 275 21.65 -11.76 5.83
C PHE A 275 22.80 -12.66 6.22
N THR A 276 22.95 -13.75 5.48
CA THR A 276 24.12 -14.61 5.54
C THR A 276 25.37 -13.92 4.98
N PRO A 277 26.60 -14.39 5.27
CA PRO A 277 27.83 -13.79 4.72
C PRO A 277 27.89 -13.76 3.19
N ASP A 278 27.24 -14.69 2.52
CA ASP A 278 27.08 -14.75 1.06
C ASP A 278 25.91 -13.92 0.52
N GLY A 279 25.25 -13.13 1.40
CA GLY A 279 24.26 -12.11 1.02
C GLY A 279 22.84 -12.61 0.84
N HIS A 280 22.49 -13.86 1.20
CA HIS A 280 21.13 -14.35 1.19
C HIS A 280 20.31 -13.79 2.38
N LEU A 281 19.05 -13.43 2.15
CA LEU A 281 18.12 -13.11 3.23
C LEU A 281 17.74 -14.40 3.96
N LEU A 282 18.24 -14.56 5.18
CA LEU A 282 17.99 -15.74 6.00
C LEU A 282 16.73 -15.60 6.87
N ALA A 283 16.56 -14.44 7.48
CA ALA A 283 15.45 -14.21 8.40
C ALA A 283 15.06 -12.73 8.51
N VAL A 284 13.88 -12.46 9.05
CA VAL A 284 13.54 -11.18 9.68
C VAL A 284 13.49 -11.40 11.19
N LEU A 285 14.21 -10.56 11.93
CA LEU A 285 14.40 -10.67 13.37
C LEU A 285 13.71 -9.51 14.09
N ASP A 286 13.15 -9.80 15.26
CA ASP A 286 12.79 -8.80 16.26
C ASP A 286 13.96 -8.67 17.23
N GLN A 287 14.57 -7.51 17.29
CA GLN A 287 15.74 -7.18 18.13
C GLN A 287 15.39 -6.24 19.30
N THR A 288 14.13 -6.10 19.65
CA THR A 288 13.70 -5.26 20.78
C THR A 288 14.12 -5.80 22.16
N LYS A 289 14.59 -7.05 22.22
CA LYS A 289 15.07 -7.74 23.43
C LYS A 289 16.54 -8.16 23.29
N PRO A 290 17.27 -8.44 24.40
CA PRO A 290 18.70 -8.83 24.34
C PRO A 290 18.99 -10.07 23.49
N ARG A 291 17.99 -10.93 23.29
CA ARG A 291 18.03 -12.05 22.34
C ARG A 291 17.06 -11.81 21.21
N ALA A 292 17.57 -11.79 20.00
CA ALA A 292 16.77 -11.62 18.79
C ALA A 292 15.83 -12.80 18.61
N ARG A 293 14.56 -12.49 18.26
CA ARG A 293 13.53 -13.50 17.95
C ARG A 293 13.28 -13.52 16.45
N THR A 294 13.28 -14.71 15.88
CA THR A 294 12.93 -14.88 14.48
C THR A 294 11.44 -14.66 14.25
N ARG A 295 11.11 -13.69 13.42
CA ARG A 295 9.74 -13.42 12.94
C ARG A 295 9.37 -14.26 11.72
N VAL A 296 10.32 -14.36 10.79
CA VAL A 296 10.17 -15.12 9.54
C VAL A 296 11.54 -15.71 9.18
N VAL A 297 11.55 -16.93 8.66
CA VAL A 297 12.74 -17.60 8.10
C VAL A 297 12.54 -17.80 6.60
N PHE A 298 13.62 -17.60 5.85
CA PHE A 298 13.75 -17.90 4.43
C PHE A 298 14.82 -18.99 4.29
N PRO A 299 14.43 -20.29 4.36
CA PRO A 299 15.40 -21.38 4.25
C PRO A 299 16.19 -21.25 2.96
N ILE A 300 17.49 -21.44 3.05
CA ILE A 300 18.34 -21.60 1.87
C ILE A 300 18.09 -23.02 1.39
N GLU A 301 17.64 -23.17 0.16
CA GLU A 301 17.51 -24.49 -0.46
C GLU A 301 18.94 -24.94 -0.78
N ASP A 302 19.39 -26.03 -0.19
CA ASP A 302 20.65 -26.67 -0.57
C ASP A 302 20.57 -27.02 -2.07
N SER A 303 21.53 -26.52 -2.85
CA SER A 303 21.63 -26.64 -4.31
C SER A 303 22.00 -28.07 -4.69
#